data_50fa3fb91a21191967db50b687e8d2f6
#
_entry.id   50fa3fb91a21191967db50b687e8d2f6
#
_cell.length_a   1.000
_cell.length_b   1.000
_cell.length_c   1.000
_cell.angle_alpha   90.00
_cell.angle_beta   90.00
_cell.angle_gamma   90.00
#
_symmetry.space_group_name_H-M   'P 1'
#
loop_
_entity.id
_entity.type
_entity.pdbx_description
1 polymer ?
#
loop_
_entity_poly.entity_id
_entity_poly.type
_entity_poly.pdbx_seq_one_letter_code
_entity_poly.pdbx_strand_id
1 'polypeptide(L)'
;MANRGVTAFSAAALRRLRTTASLSQDDLAAMARVRGARVAGTHICLYEQGRRKPQLPTAQALADSLRVPLDALLSTSRPDDVQRLRLLAGWSQRALAHRLGIAQARWSRIERGVAALDESKFRLAAELLKVTVEQLLRSLDAATGSRLPRGRR
;
A
#
# COMPACT_ATOMS: atom_id res chain seq x y z
N MET A 1 -13.79 1.96 -14.80
CA MET A 1 -13.42 1.19 -13.59
C MET A 1 -12.95 2.16 -12.53
N ALA A 2 -13.60 2.19 -11.40
CA ALA A 2 -13.17 3.05 -10.30
C ALA A 2 -11.76 2.65 -9.87
N ASN A 3 -10.80 3.53 -10.06
CA ASN A 3 -9.43 3.35 -9.64
C ASN A 3 -9.40 3.44 -8.11
N ARG A 4 -9.51 2.29 -7.45
CA ARG A 4 -9.52 2.20 -5.99
C ARG A 4 -8.16 2.62 -5.46
N GLY A 5 -8.13 3.62 -4.59
CA GLY A 5 -6.91 4.07 -3.94
C GLY A 5 -6.26 2.99 -3.05
N VAL A 6 -5.16 3.34 -2.41
CA VAL A 6 -4.41 2.46 -1.51
C VAL A 6 -5.29 2.01 -0.35
N THR A 7 -5.74 0.75 -0.35
CA THR A 7 -6.68 0.23 0.66
C THR A 7 -6.10 0.25 2.07
N ALA A 8 -4.79 0.05 2.22
CA ALA A 8 -4.09 0.10 3.50
C ALA A 8 -3.76 1.52 3.99
N PHE A 9 -4.21 2.56 3.30
CA PHE A 9 -3.94 3.94 3.69
C PHE A 9 -4.63 4.30 5.01
N SER A 10 -3.87 4.91 5.93
CA SER A 10 -4.37 5.33 7.24
C SER A 10 -4.76 6.81 7.26
N ALA A 11 -6.05 7.07 7.29
CA ALA A 11 -6.60 8.43 7.45
C ALA A 11 -6.12 9.11 8.74
N ALA A 12 -6.10 8.37 9.85
CA ALA A 12 -5.66 8.88 11.15
C ALA A 12 -4.17 9.24 11.16
N ALA A 13 -3.33 8.43 10.51
CA ALA A 13 -1.89 8.72 10.40
C ALA A 13 -1.65 9.98 9.58
N LEU A 14 -2.34 10.16 8.45
CA LEU A 14 -2.21 11.37 7.63
C LEU A 14 -2.53 12.62 8.45
N ARG A 15 -3.66 12.64 9.13
CA ARG A 15 -4.08 13.77 9.96
C ARG A 15 -3.08 14.05 11.07
N ARG A 16 -2.64 13.02 11.79
CA ARG A 16 -1.67 13.15 12.88
C ARG A 16 -0.35 13.73 12.38
N LEU A 17 0.21 13.19 11.31
CA LEU A 17 1.49 13.64 10.75
C LEU A 17 1.40 15.07 10.20
N ARG A 18 0.31 15.41 9.54
CA ARG A 18 0.07 16.78 9.05
C ARG A 18 -0.01 17.79 10.20
N THR A 19 -0.79 17.50 11.22
CA THR A 19 -0.95 18.40 12.37
C THR A 19 0.33 18.54 13.17
N THR A 20 1.09 17.45 13.33
CA THR A 20 2.42 17.48 13.97
C THR A 20 3.40 18.36 13.19
N ALA A 21 3.29 18.37 11.86
CA ALA A 21 4.10 19.25 10.99
C ALA A 21 3.59 20.70 10.94
N SER A 22 2.51 21.03 11.66
CA SER A 22 1.88 22.37 11.66
C SER A 22 1.41 22.83 10.28
N LEU A 23 1.02 21.91 9.42
CA LEU A 23 0.52 22.18 8.06
C LEU A 23 -1.00 22.22 8.02
N SER A 24 -1.57 23.17 7.27
CA SER A 24 -2.97 23.09 6.88
C SER A 24 -3.18 22.02 5.80
N GLN A 25 -4.43 21.66 5.53
CA GLN A 25 -4.76 20.73 4.44
C GLN A 25 -4.33 21.33 3.08
N ASP A 26 -4.48 22.63 2.89
CA ASP A 26 -4.07 23.32 1.68
C ASP A 26 -2.55 23.40 1.53
N ASP A 27 -1.81 23.61 2.63
CA ASP A 27 -0.35 23.60 2.63
C ASP A 27 0.19 22.24 2.19
N LEU A 28 -0.33 21.17 2.78
CA LEU A 28 0.08 19.81 2.42
C LEU A 28 -0.25 19.50 0.96
N ALA A 29 -1.44 19.90 0.49
CA ALA A 29 -1.83 19.75 -0.91
C ALA A 29 -0.88 20.49 -1.85
N ALA A 30 -0.51 21.72 -1.51
CA ALA A 30 0.44 22.52 -2.29
C ALA A 30 1.82 21.84 -2.37
N MET A 31 2.32 21.33 -1.26
CA MET A 31 3.60 20.59 -1.22
C MET A 31 3.54 19.29 -2.05
N ALA A 32 2.43 18.58 -2.01
CA ALA A 32 2.24 17.37 -2.81
C ALA A 32 2.14 17.66 -4.32
N ARG A 33 1.53 18.78 -4.70
CA ARG A 33 1.47 19.23 -6.12
C ARG A 33 2.86 19.53 -6.68
N VAL A 34 3.75 20.11 -5.90
CA VAL A 34 5.16 20.33 -6.30
C VAL A 34 5.85 19.00 -6.64
N ARG A 35 5.41 17.91 -6.03
CA ARG A 35 5.90 16.54 -6.28
C ARG A 35 5.09 15.78 -7.35
N GLY A 36 4.26 16.48 -8.10
CA GLY A 36 3.51 15.93 -9.22
C GLY A 36 2.14 15.33 -8.87
N ALA A 37 1.70 15.40 -7.62
CA ALA A 37 0.36 14.92 -7.26
C ALA A 37 -0.73 15.90 -7.72
N ARG A 38 -1.83 15.36 -8.20
CA ARG A 38 -3.04 16.13 -8.55
C ARG A 38 -4.00 16.12 -7.36
N VAL A 39 -3.74 16.98 -6.39
CA VAL A 39 -4.47 16.99 -5.12
C VAL A 39 -4.73 18.43 -4.67
N ALA A 40 -5.90 18.68 -4.09
CA ALA A 40 -6.28 19.92 -3.44
C ALA A 40 -6.55 19.66 -1.95
N GLY A 41 -6.66 20.72 -1.15
CA GLY A 41 -6.97 20.62 0.28
C GLY A 41 -8.25 19.84 0.56
N THR A 42 -9.26 19.98 -0.31
CA THR A 42 -10.51 19.20 -0.23
C THR A 42 -10.27 17.68 -0.35
N HIS A 43 -9.33 17.25 -1.17
CA HIS A 43 -8.95 15.85 -1.25
C HIS A 43 -8.26 15.38 0.04
N ILE A 44 -7.38 16.20 0.63
CA ILE A 44 -6.74 15.90 1.91
C ILE A 44 -7.80 15.71 2.99
N CYS A 45 -8.80 16.59 3.03
CA CYS A 45 -9.94 16.48 3.94
C CYS A 45 -10.66 15.12 3.79
N LEU A 46 -10.97 14.72 2.56
CA LEU A 46 -11.62 13.44 2.27
C LEU A 46 -10.76 12.22 2.66
N TYR A 47 -9.44 12.31 2.48
CA TYR A 47 -8.51 11.26 2.89
C TYR A 47 -8.46 11.14 4.42
N GLU A 48 -8.42 12.25 5.13
CA GLU A 48 -8.40 12.27 6.61
C GLU A 48 -9.71 11.82 7.25
N GLN A 49 -10.82 11.96 6.52
CA GLN A 49 -12.13 11.45 6.93
C GLN A 49 -12.34 9.97 6.57
N GLY A 50 -11.41 9.35 5.85
CA GLY A 50 -11.56 7.98 5.36
C GLY A 50 -12.62 7.81 4.25
N ARG A 51 -13.14 8.91 3.71
CA ARG A 51 -14.16 8.90 2.65
C ARG A 51 -13.59 8.61 1.27
N ARG A 52 -12.31 8.86 1.09
CA ARG A 52 -11.56 8.59 -0.13
C ARG A 52 -10.15 8.11 0.23
N LYS A 53 -9.57 7.30 -0.62
CA LYS A 53 -8.18 6.83 -0.47
C LYS A 53 -7.35 7.36 -1.62
N PRO A 54 -6.13 7.86 -1.36
CA PRO A 54 -5.24 8.33 -2.42
C PRO A 54 -4.75 7.16 -3.27
N GLN A 55 -4.44 7.45 -4.53
CA GLN A 55 -3.66 6.54 -5.37
C GLN A 55 -2.22 6.46 -4.87
N LEU A 56 -1.51 5.39 -5.22
CA LEU A 56 -0.15 5.18 -4.77
C LEU A 56 0.80 6.36 -5.06
N PRO A 57 0.82 6.95 -6.27
CA PRO A 57 1.66 8.13 -6.53
C PRO A 57 1.31 9.33 -5.63
N THR A 58 0.03 9.54 -5.35
CA THR A 58 -0.42 10.60 -4.45
C THR A 58 -0.02 10.31 -3.01
N ALA A 59 -0.19 9.07 -2.54
CA ALA A 59 0.23 8.65 -1.21
C ALA A 59 1.73 8.82 -1.02
N GLN A 60 2.52 8.49 -2.04
CA GLN A 60 3.97 8.70 -2.03
C GLN A 60 4.32 10.19 -1.95
N ALA A 61 3.67 11.04 -2.74
CA ALA A 61 3.89 12.48 -2.71
C ALA A 61 3.53 13.10 -1.35
N LEU A 62 2.47 12.60 -0.71
CA LEU A 62 2.10 13.02 0.65
C LEU A 62 3.15 12.61 1.69
N ALA A 63 3.65 11.37 1.62
CA ALA A 63 4.71 10.89 2.50
C ALA A 63 5.99 11.73 2.34
N ASP A 64 6.41 11.97 1.10
CA ASP A 64 7.58 12.78 0.79
C ASP A 64 7.42 14.24 1.28
N SER A 65 6.22 14.80 1.15
CA SER A 65 5.91 16.15 1.64
C SER A 65 5.99 16.24 3.16
N LEU A 66 5.59 15.19 3.85
CA LEU A 66 5.68 15.09 5.31
C LEU A 66 7.05 14.60 5.80
N ARG A 67 7.97 14.29 4.89
CA ARG A 67 9.31 13.76 5.19
C ARG A 67 9.28 12.48 6.02
N VAL A 68 8.32 11.62 5.71
CA VAL A 68 8.17 10.31 6.34
C VAL A 68 8.21 9.21 5.28
N PRO A 69 8.57 7.98 5.62
CA PRO A 69 8.43 6.86 4.70
C PRO A 69 6.94 6.60 4.43
N LEU A 70 6.64 6.07 3.24
CA LEU A 70 5.25 5.71 2.88
C LEU A 70 4.61 4.80 3.93
N ASP A 71 5.39 3.92 4.55
CA ASP A 71 4.97 3.03 5.62
C ASP A 71 4.25 3.74 6.78
N ALA A 72 4.68 4.97 7.10
CA ALA A 72 4.06 5.78 8.15
C ALA A 72 2.61 6.16 7.85
N LEU A 73 2.19 6.11 6.58
CA LEU A 73 0.82 6.37 6.12
C LEU A 73 -0.01 5.10 5.90
N LEU A 74 0.52 3.93 6.22
CA LEU A 74 -0.17 2.65 6.04
C LEU A 74 -0.69 2.10 7.36
N SER A 75 -1.86 1.49 7.32
CA SER A 75 -2.52 0.85 8.47
C SER A 75 -2.26 -0.66 8.55
N THR A 76 -1.17 -1.12 7.98
CA THR A 76 -0.83 -2.54 8.01
C THR A 76 -0.31 -2.94 9.38
N SER A 77 -0.97 -3.87 10.01
CA SER A 77 -0.64 -4.36 11.35
C SER A 77 0.50 -5.39 11.37
N ARG A 78 0.99 -5.82 10.20
CA ARG A 78 2.02 -6.85 10.09
C ARG A 78 3.16 -6.39 9.18
N PRO A 79 4.42 -6.46 9.64
CA PRO A 79 5.58 -6.11 8.82
C PRO A 79 5.74 -7.00 7.58
N ASP A 80 5.22 -8.21 7.62
CA ASP A 80 5.34 -9.22 6.57
C ASP A 80 4.10 -9.31 5.65
N ASP A 81 3.28 -8.27 5.58
CA ASP A 81 2.12 -8.25 4.69
C ASP A 81 2.56 -8.06 3.24
N VAL A 82 2.17 -8.97 2.35
CA VAL A 82 2.48 -8.93 0.91
C VAL A 82 2.02 -7.61 0.28
N GLN A 83 0.85 -7.11 0.65
CA GLN A 83 0.35 -5.81 0.19
C GLN A 83 1.29 -4.67 0.59
N ARG A 84 1.77 -4.68 1.82
CA ARG A 84 2.73 -3.69 2.31
C ARG A 84 4.05 -3.76 1.55
N LEU A 85 4.60 -4.94 1.35
CA LEU A 85 5.83 -5.13 0.57
C LEU A 85 5.68 -4.53 -0.84
N ARG A 86 4.55 -4.78 -1.48
CA ARG A 86 4.26 -4.22 -2.80
C ARG A 86 4.21 -2.69 -2.78
N LEU A 87 3.49 -2.11 -1.84
CA LEU A 87 3.33 -0.65 -1.72
C LEU A 87 4.67 0.03 -1.44
N LEU A 88 5.48 -0.53 -0.55
CA LEU A 88 6.81 0.01 -0.22
C LEU A 88 7.78 -0.10 -1.40
N ALA A 89 7.62 -1.09 -2.26
CA ALA A 89 8.38 -1.23 -3.49
C ALA A 89 7.87 -0.33 -4.64
N GLY A 90 6.78 0.41 -4.41
CA GLY A 90 6.22 1.36 -5.37
C GLY A 90 5.33 0.76 -6.45
N TRP A 91 4.83 -0.46 -6.25
CA TRP A 91 4.00 -1.16 -7.25
C TRP A 91 2.51 -1.03 -6.95
N SER A 92 1.71 -0.67 -7.98
CA SER A 92 0.28 -0.95 -7.98
C SER A 92 0.04 -2.45 -8.20
N GLN A 93 -1.12 -2.97 -7.78
CA GLN A 93 -1.49 -4.37 -8.07
C GLN A 93 -1.43 -4.69 -9.57
N ARG A 94 -1.93 -3.77 -10.40
CA ARG A 94 -1.95 -3.92 -11.86
C ARG A 94 -0.55 -3.98 -12.44
N ALA A 95 0.32 -3.06 -12.05
CA ALA A 95 1.68 -2.99 -12.58
C ALA A 95 2.51 -4.20 -12.17
N LEU A 96 2.43 -4.63 -10.90
CA LEU A 96 3.14 -5.81 -10.42
C LEU A 96 2.63 -7.09 -11.11
N ALA A 97 1.31 -7.27 -11.20
CA ALA A 97 0.71 -8.41 -11.88
C ALA A 97 1.15 -8.49 -13.35
N HIS A 98 1.18 -7.34 -14.04
CA HIS A 98 1.66 -7.27 -15.42
C HIS A 98 3.12 -7.72 -15.53
N ARG A 99 4.00 -7.27 -14.65
CA ARG A 99 5.40 -7.68 -14.62
C ARG A 99 5.58 -9.17 -14.32
N LEU A 100 4.70 -9.75 -13.54
CA LEU A 100 4.68 -11.18 -13.22
C LEU A 100 3.99 -12.04 -14.28
N GLY A 101 3.36 -11.44 -15.27
CA GLY A 101 2.61 -12.15 -16.31
C GLY A 101 1.34 -12.83 -15.80
N ILE A 102 0.69 -12.26 -14.79
CA ILE A 102 -0.57 -12.74 -14.23
C ILE A 102 -1.65 -11.65 -14.26
N ALA A 103 -2.91 -12.05 -14.12
CA ALA A 103 -4.00 -11.09 -14.02
C ALA A 103 -3.98 -10.33 -12.70
N GLN A 104 -4.36 -9.06 -12.71
CA GLN A 104 -4.48 -8.24 -11.49
C GLN A 104 -5.39 -8.90 -10.45
N ALA A 105 -6.52 -9.46 -10.89
CA ALA A 105 -7.45 -10.17 -10.00
C ALA A 105 -6.78 -11.35 -9.28
N ARG A 106 -5.88 -12.07 -9.95
CA ARG A 106 -5.11 -13.15 -9.33
C ARG A 106 -4.16 -12.61 -8.27
N TRP A 107 -3.42 -11.55 -8.56
CA TRP A 107 -2.55 -10.91 -7.56
C TRP A 107 -3.34 -10.42 -6.33
N SER A 108 -4.48 -9.77 -6.55
CA SER A 108 -5.38 -9.37 -5.46
C SER A 108 -5.80 -10.54 -4.57
N ARG A 109 -6.05 -11.70 -5.17
CA ARG A 109 -6.38 -12.94 -4.42
C ARG A 109 -5.18 -13.50 -3.67
N ILE A 110 -3.97 -13.38 -4.22
CA ILE A 110 -2.73 -13.76 -3.54
C ILE A 110 -2.53 -12.90 -2.29
N GLU A 111 -2.68 -11.58 -2.40
CA GLU A 111 -2.57 -10.67 -1.25
C GLU A 111 -3.58 -10.98 -0.14
N ARG A 112 -4.76 -11.49 -0.50
CA ARG A 112 -5.80 -11.91 0.46
C ARG A 112 -5.61 -13.34 0.98
N GLY A 113 -4.59 -14.04 0.54
CA GLY A 113 -4.33 -15.43 0.94
C GLY A 113 -5.32 -16.45 0.37
N VAL A 114 -6.02 -16.14 -0.74
CA VAL A 114 -7.00 -17.05 -1.40
C VAL A 114 -6.49 -17.68 -2.68
N ALA A 115 -5.30 -17.32 -3.11
CA ALA A 115 -4.62 -17.93 -4.26
C ALA A 115 -3.13 -18.07 -3.95
N ALA A 116 -2.50 -19.04 -4.57
CA ALA A 116 -1.05 -19.24 -4.48
C ALA A 116 -0.34 -18.58 -5.67
N LEU A 117 0.89 -18.14 -5.44
CA LEU A 117 1.82 -17.73 -6.47
C LEU A 117 2.58 -18.95 -6.97
N ASP A 118 2.75 -19.10 -8.28
CA ASP A 118 3.54 -20.19 -8.86
C ASP A 118 5.01 -20.08 -8.47
N GLU A 119 5.63 -21.20 -8.13
CA GLU A 119 7.05 -21.24 -7.73
C GLU A 119 7.99 -20.64 -8.77
N SER A 120 7.68 -20.81 -10.06
CA SER A 120 8.43 -20.23 -11.17
C SER A 120 8.51 -18.70 -11.12
N LYS A 121 7.63 -18.05 -10.36
CA LYS A 121 7.54 -16.59 -10.22
C LYS A 121 8.13 -16.06 -8.93
N PHE A 122 8.52 -16.92 -7.99
CA PHE A 122 9.03 -16.48 -6.68
C PHE A 122 10.26 -15.59 -6.78
N ARG A 123 11.22 -15.96 -7.61
CA ARG A 123 12.46 -15.18 -7.78
C ARG A 123 12.17 -13.79 -8.35
N LEU A 124 11.38 -13.71 -9.41
CA LEU A 124 11.03 -12.44 -10.02
C LEU A 124 10.19 -11.57 -9.07
N ALA A 125 9.23 -12.17 -8.38
CA ALA A 125 8.41 -11.45 -7.40
C ALA A 125 9.27 -10.89 -6.25
N ALA A 126 10.17 -11.68 -5.71
CA ALA A 126 11.09 -11.23 -4.65
C ALA A 126 11.98 -10.07 -5.12
N GLU A 127 12.50 -10.15 -6.34
CA GLU A 127 13.30 -9.09 -6.95
C GLU A 127 12.50 -7.80 -7.11
N LEU A 128 11.30 -7.87 -7.67
CA LEU A 128 10.41 -6.72 -7.86
C LEU A 128 9.99 -6.09 -6.52
N LEU A 129 9.77 -6.91 -5.51
CA LEU A 129 9.40 -6.46 -4.15
C LEU A 129 10.61 -6.05 -3.30
N LYS A 130 11.83 -6.21 -3.82
CA LYS A 130 13.09 -5.89 -3.14
C LYS A 130 13.26 -6.63 -1.80
N VAL A 131 12.87 -7.88 -1.78
CA VAL A 131 13.00 -8.79 -0.64
C VAL A 131 13.69 -10.08 -1.06
N THR A 132 14.10 -10.89 -0.09
CA THR A 132 14.60 -12.23 -0.38
C THR A 132 13.44 -13.17 -0.70
N VAL A 133 13.70 -14.27 -1.42
CA VAL A 133 12.68 -15.31 -1.67
C VAL A 133 12.14 -15.86 -0.35
N GLU A 134 12.98 -16.02 0.64
CA GLU A 134 12.58 -16.49 1.98
C GLU A 134 11.62 -15.52 2.68
N GLN A 135 11.89 -14.22 2.60
CA GLN A 135 10.97 -13.20 3.13
C GLN A 135 9.63 -13.19 2.39
N LEU A 136 9.66 -13.35 1.05
CA LEU A 136 8.44 -13.45 0.25
C LEU A 136 7.61 -14.67 0.66
N LEU A 137 8.23 -15.83 0.82
CA LEU A 137 7.55 -17.06 1.24
C LEU A 137 6.89 -16.89 2.62
N ARG A 138 7.59 -16.31 3.59
CA ARG A 138 7.02 -16.01 4.91
C ARG A 138 5.79 -15.10 4.81
N SER A 139 5.84 -14.09 3.95
CA SER A 139 4.72 -13.17 3.74
C SER A 139 3.52 -13.86 3.08
N LEU A 140 3.76 -14.72 2.11
CA LEU A 140 2.71 -15.52 1.46
C LEU A 140 2.07 -16.52 2.43
N ASP A 141 2.86 -17.20 3.25
CA ASP A 141 2.38 -18.11 4.28
C ASP A 141 1.58 -17.39 5.36
N ALA A 142 2.02 -16.20 5.77
CA ALA A 142 1.29 -15.38 6.73
C ALA A 142 -0.07 -14.93 6.19
N ALA A 143 -0.17 -14.59 4.89
CA ALA A 143 -1.42 -14.24 4.25
C ALA A 143 -2.41 -15.42 4.23
N THR A 144 -1.91 -16.63 3.99
CA THR A 144 -2.71 -17.86 3.97
C THR A 144 -3.09 -18.31 5.38
N GLY A 145 -2.16 -18.27 6.32
CA GLY A 145 -2.36 -18.69 7.71
C GLY A 145 -3.33 -17.80 8.52
N SER A 146 -3.49 -16.56 8.11
CA SER A 146 -4.45 -15.64 8.73
C SER A 146 -5.92 -16.07 8.56
N ARG A 147 -6.19 -17.06 7.73
CA ARG A 147 -7.53 -17.59 7.43
C ARG A 147 -7.88 -18.90 8.10
N LEU A 148 -6.92 -19.59 8.72
CA LEU A 148 -7.25 -20.79 9.48
C LEU A 148 -8.10 -20.38 10.68
N PRO A 149 -9.33 -20.91 10.82
CA PRO A 149 -10.14 -20.66 12.01
C PRO A 149 -9.32 -21.17 13.19
N ARG A 150 -9.10 -20.29 14.18
CA ARG A 150 -8.56 -20.74 15.48
C ARG A 150 -9.51 -21.80 15.97
N GLY A 151 -9.06 -23.05 15.92
CA GLY A 151 -9.81 -24.18 16.43
C GLY A 151 -10.29 -23.85 17.84
N ARG A 152 -11.60 -23.94 18.05
CA ARG A 152 -12.20 -23.92 19.37
C ARG A 152 -11.57 -25.09 20.15
N ARG A 153 -10.85 -24.78 21.20
CA ARG A 153 -10.63 -25.72 22.29
C ARG A 153 -11.84 -25.69 23.22
#